data_1dd2529ac186c5aca9adcda3c8cce9d1
#
_entry.id   1dd2529ac186c5aca9adcda3c8cce9d1
#
_cell.length_a   1.000
_cell.length_b   1.000
_cell.length_c   1.000
_cell.angle_alpha   90.00
_cell.angle_beta   90.00
_cell.angle_gamma   90.00
#
_symmetry.space_group_name_H-M   'P 1'
#
loop_
_entity.id
_entity.type
_entity.pdbx_description
1 polymer ?
#
loop_
_entity_poly.entity_id
_entity_poly.type
_entity_poly.pdbx_seq_one_letter_code
_entity_poly.pdbx_strand_id
1 'polypeptide(L)'
;MRTISYIAVHCTASPQSWGVKELQKVFEQRGFLRPGYHYVITADGEVHPMQPEGLIRNGVKGFNKETINVAYVGGIDAKGKGIDNRTDAQKMSLRKLLSELHTRYPHAKIQGHRDFSPDTNHNGVVDPWERIKECPCFDAIPEYADL
;
A
#
# COMPACT_ATOMS: atom_id res chain seq x y z
N MET A 1 15.86 15.29 -5.40
CA MET A 1 14.89 14.58 -4.52
C MET A 1 13.48 14.81 -5.05
N ARG A 2 12.68 13.76 -5.15
CA ARG A 2 11.31 13.93 -5.65
C ARG A 2 10.36 14.44 -4.56
N THR A 3 9.34 15.17 -4.99
CA THR A 3 8.29 15.66 -4.08
C THR A 3 7.31 14.51 -3.80
N ILE A 4 7.01 14.26 -2.53
CA ILE A 4 6.09 13.20 -2.12
C ILE A 4 4.77 13.83 -1.70
N SER A 5 3.72 13.54 -2.48
CA SER A 5 2.36 14.04 -2.25
C SER A 5 1.46 12.98 -1.63
N TYR A 6 1.83 11.70 -1.74
CA TYR A 6 1.03 10.57 -1.25
C TYR A 6 1.89 9.51 -0.60
N ILE A 7 1.34 8.89 0.43
CA ILE A 7 1.82 7.65 1.01
C ILE A 7 0.69 6.65 0.77
N ALA A 8 0.89 5.72 -0.17
CA ALA A 8 -0.14 4.78 -0.57
C ALA A 8 -0.02 3.47 0.21
N VAL A 9 -1.12 3.05 0.80
CA VAL A 9 -1.21 1.79 1.54
C VAL A 9 -1.80 0.72 0.63
N HIS A 10 -1.11 -0.41 0.54
CA HIS A 10 -1.50 -1.54 -0.31
C HIS A 10 -1.60 -2.83 0.49
N CYS A 11 -2.26 -3.82 -0.09
CA CYS A 11 -2.05 -5.22 0.24
C CYS A 11 -1.35 -5.89 -0.93
N THR A 12 -0.66 -7.00 -0.67
CA THR A 12 0.02 -7.75 -1.74
C THR A 12 -0.95 -8.59 -2.56
N ALA A 13 -2.20 -8.73 -2.12
CA ALA A 13 -3.22 -9.61 -2.70
C ALA A 13 -2.67 -11.04 -2.87
N SER A 14 -2.08 -11.55 -1.81
CA SER A 14 -1.39 -12.83 -1.76
C SER A 14 -1.79 -13.58 -0.48
N PRO A 15 -1.44 -14.88 -0.35
CA PRO A 15 -1.54 -15.55 0.93
C PRO A 15 -0.76 -14.80 2.00
N GLN A 16 -1.34 -14.67 3.19
CA GLN A 16 -0.72 -13.96 4.30
C GLN A 16 0.57 -14.62 4.78
N SER A 17 0.72 -15.92 4.53
CA SER A 17 1.92 -16.69 4.90
C SER A 17 3.14 -16.40 4.03
N TRP A 18 2.97 -15.67 2.93
CA TRP A 18 4.09 -15.36 2.03
C TRP A 18 5.12 -14.44 2.71
N GLY A 19 6.39 -14.66 2.35
CA GLY A 19 7.47 -13.76 2.71
C GLY A 19 7.97 -12.98 1.50
N VAL A 20 9.07 -12.27 1.69
CA VAL A 20 9.69 -11.44 0.65
C VAL A 20 10.10 -12.25 -0.58
N LYS A 21 10.61 -13.48 -0.38
CA LYS A 21 11.05 -14.33 -1.48
C LYS A 21 9.93 -14.65 -2.46
N GLU A 22 8.76 -15.01 -1.95
CA GLU A 22 7.59 -15.32 -2.77
C GLU A 22 7.13 -14.10 -3.56
N LEU A 23 7.14 -12.93 -2.93
CA LEU A 23 6.77 -11.67 -3.57
C LEU A 23 7.75 -11.30 -4.68
N GLN A 24 9.05 -11.42 -4.45
CA GLN A 24 10.07 -11.14 -5.46
C GLN A 24 9.90 -12.04 -6.68
N LYS A 25 9.59 -13.32 -6.46
CA LYS A 25 9.36 -14.28 -7.53
C LYS A 25 8.14 -13.88 -8.39
N VAL A 26 7.07 -13.41 -7.77
CA VAL A 26 5.88 -12.94 -8.49
C VAL A 26 6.21 -11.69 -9.32
N PHE A 27 6.96 -10.74 -8.77
CA PHE A 27 7.37 -9.56 -9.52
C PHE A 27 8.23 -9.93 -10.74
N GLU A 28 9.15 -10.87 -10.59
CA GLU A 28 9.96 -11.37 -11.70
C GLU A 28 9.09 -12.00 -12.78
N GLN A 29 8.11 -12.81 -12.41
CA GLN A 29 7.18 -13.46 -13.33
C GLN A 29 6.34 -12.45 -14.10
N ARG A 30 6.05 -11.30 -13.51
CA ARG A 30 5.31 -10.21 -14.16
C ARG A 30 6.18 -9.30 -15.01
N GLY A 31 7.49 -9.59 -15.10
CA GLY A 31 8.43 -8.77 -15.86
C GLY A 31 8.95 -7.54 -15.13
N PHE A 32 8.68 -7.40 -13.84
CA PHE A 32 9.24 -6.33 -13.03
C PHE A 32 10.66 -6.69 -12.60
N LEU A 33 11.62 -5.83 -12.93
CA LEU A 33 13.00 -6.01 -12.48
C LEU A 33 13.16 -5.74 -10.98
N ARG A 34 12.22 -5.02 -10.38
CA ARG A 34 12.27 -4.61 -8.98
C ARG A 34 10.86 -4.60 -8.38
N PRO A 35 10.73 -4.75 -7.04
CA PRO A 35 9.44 -4.68 -6.36
C PRO A 35 8.70 -3.38 -6.65
N GLY A 36 7.37 -3.45 -6.72
CA GLY A 36 6.50 -2.28 -6.89
C GLY A 36 6.30 -1.47 -5.61
N TYR A 37 6.81 -1.95 -4.46
CA TYR A 37 6.65 -1.31 -3.15
C TYR A 37 7.98 -0.84 -2.61
N HIS A 38 7.96 0.23 -1.82
CA HIS A 38 9.12 0.70 -1.08
C HIS A 38 9.32 -0.10 0.21
N TYR A 39 8.21 -0.49 0.86
CA TYR A 39 8.20 -1.28 2.09
C TYR A 39 7.14 -2.37 2.02
N VAL A 40 7.47 -3.52 2.59
CA VAL A 40 6.54 -4.65 2.74
C VAL A 40 6.54 -5.09 4.19
N ILE A 41 5.36 -5.33 4.76
CA ILE A 41 5.19 -5.78 6.15
C ILE A 41 4.63 -7.19 6.14
N THR A 42 5.42 -8.16 6.60
CA THR A 42 5.01 -9.56 6.69
C THR A 42 4.07 -9.80 7.89
N ALA A 43 3.45 -10.99 7.94
CA ALA A 43 2.43 -11.31 8.94
C ALA A 43 2.91 -11.17 10.39
N ASP A 44 4.21 -11.36 10.63
CA ASP A 44 4.84 -11.19 11.94
C ASP A 44 5.06 -9.72 12.33
N GLY A 45 4.71 -8.78 11.46
CA GLY A 45 4.91 -7.35 11.67
C GLY A 45 6.29 -6.83 11.27
N GLU A 46 7.16 -7.69 10.71
CA GLU A 46 8.48 -7.26 10.28
C GLU A 46 8.38 -6.35 9.06
N VAL A 47 9.05 -5.19 9.12
CA VAL A 47 9.10 -4.22 8.03
C VAL A 47 10.32 -4.49 7.18
N HIS A 48 10.08 -4.78 5.90
CA HIS A 48 11.14 -5.06 4.93
C HIS A 48 11.30 -3.90 3.96
N PRO A 49 12.39 -3.11 4.03
CA PRO A 49 12.68 -2.11 3.00
C PRO A 49 13.01 -2.83 1.70
N MET A 50 12.25 -2.54 0.65
CA MET A 50 12.42 -3.18 -0.66
C MET A 50 13.16 -2.28 -1.63
N GLN A 51 12.88 -0.97 -1.59
CA GLN A 51 13.49 0.02 -2.47
C GLN A 51 13.63 1.34 -1.73
N PRO A 52 14.68 2.13 -2.04
CA PRO A 52 14.85 3.47 -1.45
C PRO A 52 13.65 4.38 -1.75
N GLU A 53 13.29 5.22 -0.79
CA GLU A 53 12.16 6.16 -0.93
C GLU A 53 12.36 7.15 -2.08
N GLY A 54 13.59 7.46 -2.43
CA GLY A 54 13.91 8.37 -3.54
C GLY A 54 13.63 7.79 -4.92
N LEU A 55 13.40 6.48 -5.03
CA LEU A 55 13.14 5.83 -6.32
C LEU A 55 11.64 5.73 -6.60
N ILE A 56 11.28 5.93 -7.87
CA ILE A 56 9.89 5.79 -8.33
C ILE A 56 9.58 4.30 -8.48
N ARG A 57 8.42 3.85 -7.94
CA ARG A 57 7.95 2.47 -8.05
C ARG A 57 6.55 2.42 -8.66
N ASN A 58 6.22 1.30 -9.27
CA ASN A 58 4.97 1.11 -10.01
C ASN A 58 3.84 0.63 -9.09
N GLY A 59 3.51 1.42 -8.05
CA GLY A 59 2.46 1.08 -7.11
C GLY A 59 1.07 1.56 -7.51
N VAL A 60 0.98 2.78 -8.02
CA VAL A 60 -0.30 3.39 -8.42
C VAL A 60 -0.11 4.11 -9.75
N LYS A 61 -0.72 3.57 -10.80
CA LYS A 61 -0.63 4.14 -12.16
C LYS A 61 -1.08 5.60 -12.19
N GLY A 62 -0.24 6.47 -12.74
CA GLY A 62 -0.50 7.89 -12.86
C GLY A 62 -0.01 8.73 -11.68
N PHE A 63 0.34 8.10 -10.55
CA PHE A 63 0.77 8.79 -9.32
C PHE A 63 2.16 8.38 -8.85
N ASN A 64 2.84 7.50 -9.60
CA ASN A 64 4.10 6.89 -9.16
C ASN A 64 5.21 7.90 -8.83
N LYS A 65 5.27 9.01 -9.55
CA LYS A 65 6.33 10.01 -9.38
C LYS A 65 6.30 10.71 -8.03
N GLU A 66 5.15 10.74 -7.37
CA GLU A 66 4.93 11.50 -6.14
C GLU A 66 4.46 10.63 -4.97
N THR A 67 4.64 9.30 -5.05
CA THR A 67 4.08 8.36 -4.10
C THR A 67 5.15 7.46 -3.47
N ILE A 68 5.04 7.26 -2.15
CA ILE A 68 5.73 6.21 -1.41
C ILE A 68 4.72 5.06 -1.22
N ASN A 69 5.12 3.84 -1.55
CA ASN A 69 4.23 2.67 -1.53
C ASN A 69 4.59 1.74 -0.38
N VAL A 70 3.61 1.47 0.49
CA VAL A 70 3.74 0.57 1.64
C VAL A 70 2.69 -0.53 1.51
N ALA A 71 3.09 -1.80 1.62
CA ALA A 71 2.17 -2.93 1.50
C ALA A 71 2.27 -3.87 2.69
N TYR A 72 1.12 -4.40 3.14
CA TYR A 72 1.12 -5.55 4.05
C TYR A 72 0.89 -6.83 3.24
N VAL A 73 1.51 -7.92 3.68
CA VAL A 73 1.35 -9.22 3.02
C VAL A 73 0.00 -9.81 3.41
N GLY A 74 -0.84 -10.07 2.42
CA GLY A 74 -2.19 -10.58 2.61
C GLY A 74 -3.20 -9.88 1.71
N GLY A 75 -4.41 -9.70 2.22
CA GLY A 75 -5.48 -8.97 1.55
C GLY A 75 -6.43 -9.84 0.75
N ILE A 76 -6.25 -11.17 0.76
CA ILE A 76 -7.20 -12.10 0.13
C ILE A 76 -7.49 -13.29 1.04
N ASP A 77 -8.70 -13.85 0.92
CA ASP A 77 -9.08 -15.08 1.60
C ASP A 77 -8.65 -16.33 0.80
N ALA A 78 -9.00 -17.50 1.28
CA ALA A 78 -8.65 -18.77 0.62
C ALA A 78 -9.23 -18.91 -0.79
N LYS A 79 -10.26 -18.15 -1.13
CA LYS A 79 -10.91 -18.13 -2.45
C LYS A 79 -10.40 -17.01 -3.35
N GLY A 80 -9.42 -16.23 -2.89
CA GLY A 80 -8.88 -15.11 -3.64
C GLY A 80 -9.70 -13.83 -3.55
N LYS A 81 -10.71 -13.77 -2.68
CA LYS A 81 -11.54 -12.60 -2.49
C LYS A 81 -10.85 -11.59 -1.56
N GLY A 82 -10.94 -10.30 -1.91
CA GLY A 82 -10.37 -9.23 -1.08
C GLY A 82 -10.94 -9.22 0.33
N ILE A 83 -10.07 -9.15 1.32
CA ILE A 83 -10.41 -9.12 2.74
C ILE A 83 -9.31 -8.40 3.52
N ASP A 84 -9.70 -7.68 4.57
CA ASP A 84 -8.75 -7.13 5.53
C ASP A 84 -8.37 -8.23 6.53
N ASN A 85 -7.27 -8.92 6.27
CA ASN A 85 -6.75 -9.97 7.14
C ASN A 85 -5.44 -9.57 7.83
N ARG A 86 -5.21 -8.27 7.99
CA ARG A 86 -4.02 -7.80 8.70
C ARG A 86 -3.94 -8.41 10.10
N THR A 87 -2.76 -8.91 10.46
CA THR A 87 -2.49 -9.34 11.84
C THR A 87 -2.39 -8.11 12.74
N ASP A 88 -2.51 -8.30 14.06
CA ASP A 88 -2.29 -7.20 15.00
C ASP A 88 -0.87 -6.65 14.89
N ALA A 89 0.11 -7.53 14.66
CA ALA A 89 1.49 -7.11 14.43
C ALA A 89 1.63 -6.24 13.19
N GLN A 90 0.94 -6.58 12.10
CA GLN A 90 0.93 -5.76 10.89
C GLN A 90 0.27 -4.40 11.12
N LYS A 91 -0.83 -4.36 11.86
CA LYS A 91 -1.52 -3.10 12.17
C LYS A 91 -0.62 -2.16 12.96
N MET A 92 0.10 -2.68 13.94
CA MET A 92 1.05 -1.90 14.74
C MET A 92 2.21 -1.38 13.90
N SER A 93 2.81 -2.23 13.09
CA SER A 93 3.94 -1.87 12.24
C SER A 93 3.55 -0.89 11.14
N LEU A 94 2.37 -1.06 10.52
CA LEU A 94 1.84 -0.11 9.54
C LEU A 94 1.70 1.27 10.15
N ARG A 95 1.06 1.36 11.31
CA ARG A 95 0.83 2.65 11.96
C ARG A 95 2.15 3.34 12.32
N LYS A 96 3.10 2.59 12.86
CA LYS A 96 4.42 3.11 13.20
C LYS A 96 5.16 3.63 11.97
N LEU A 97 5.20 2.83 10.91
CA LEU A 97 5.88 3.20 9.66
C LEU A 97 5.22 4.40 9.00
N LEU A 98 3.90 4.42 8.94
CA LEU A 98 3.16 5.54 8.35
C LEU A 98 3.38 6.84 9.14
N SER A 99 3.44 6.75 10.46
CA SER A 99 3.75 7.89 11.32
C SER A 99 5.16 8.43 11.03
N GLU A 100 6.15 7.56 10.91
CA GLU A 100 7.53 7.94 10.57
C GLU A 100 7.61 8.59 9.19
N LEU A 101 6.94 8.00 8.19
CA LEU A 101 6.91 8.56 6.83
C LEU A 101 6.22 9.92 6.79
N HIS A 102 5.11 10.07 7.51
CA HIS A 102 4.38 11.34 7.56
C HIS A 102 5.20 12.43 8.27
N THR A 103 6.06 12.06 9.21
CA THR A 103 6.99 13.01 9.84
C THR A 103 8.01 13.53 8.82
N ARG A 104 8.51 12.65 7.94
CA ARG A 104 9.45 13.05 6.86
C ARG A 104 8.76 13.79 5.72
N TYR A 105 7.50 13.47 5.45
CA TYR A 105 6.71 14.05 4.36
C TYR A 105 5.39 14.60 4.90
N PRO A 106 5.43 15.70 5.67
CA PRO A 106 4.24 16.17 6.41
C PRO A 106 3.08 16.65 5.54
N HIS A 107 3.35 16.95 4.27
CA HIS A 107 2.31 17.37 3.33
C HIS A 107 1.73 16.19 2.53
N ALA A 108 2.29 14.98 2.68
CA ALA A 108 1.82 13.82 1.97
C ALA A 108 0.51 13.31 2.58
N LYS A 109 -0.44 12.94 1.72
CA LYS A 109 -1.70 12.36 2.14
C LYS A 109 -1.56 10.85 2.22
N ILE A 110 -1.95 10.27 3.36
CA ILE A 110 -1.98 8.82 3.56
C ILE A 110 -3.33 8.31 3.06
N GLN A 111 -3.32 7.44 2.06
CA GLN A 111 -4.55 6.85 1.53
C GLN A 111 -4.28 5.47 0.95
N GLY A 112 -5.35 4.67 0.79
CA GLY A 112 -5.25 3.34 0.21
C GLY A 112 -5.14 3.40 -1.31
N HIS A 113 -4.66 2.32 -1.93
CA HIS A 113 -4.58 2.22 -3.39
C HIS A 113 -5.95 2.52 -4.02
N ARG A 114 -7.04 1.97 -3.46
CA ARG A 114 -8.40 2.20 -3.99
C ARG A 114 -8.86 3.64 -3.91
N ASP A 115 -8.26 4.46 -3.05
CA ASP A 115 -8.60 5.87 -2.90
C ASP A 115 -8.04 6.73 -4.03
N PHE A 116 -7.19 6.18 -4.89
CA PHE A 116 -6.72 6.82 -6.12
C PHE A 116 -7.67 6.58 -7.30
N SER A 117 -8.78 5.86 -7.09
CA SER A 117 -9.80 5.66 -8.11
C SER A 117 -10.49 6.99 -8.47
N PRO A 118 -11.04 7.13 -9.69
CA PRO A 118 -11.69 8.38 -10.09
C PRO A 118 -12.94 8.69 -9.28
N ASP A 119 -13.08 9.94 -8.86
CA ASP A 119 -14.33 10.47 -8.29
C ASP A 119 -15.26 10.86 -9.45
N THR A 120 -16.00 9.88 -9.96
CA THR A 120 -16.79 10.04 -11.18
C THR A 120 -18.02 10.92 -11.02
N ASN A 121 -18.57 11.01 -9.80
CA ASN A 121 -19.73 11.86 -9.51
C ASN A 121 -19.36 13.23 -8.93
N HIS A 122 -18.07 13.51 -8.80
CA HIS A 122 -17.52 14.79 -8.34
C HIS A 122 -18.04 15.23 -6.95
N ASN A 123 -18.28 14.26 -6.05
CA ASN A 123 -18.75 14.58 -4.69
C ASN A 123 -17.60 14.82 -3.68
N GLY A 124 -16.35 14.77 -4.13
CA GLY A 124 -15.17 14.99 -3.30
C GLY A 124 -14.62 13.76 -2.60
N VAL A 125 -15.27 12.62 -2.74
CA VAL A 125 -14.82 11.34 -2.15
C VAL A 125 -14.90 10.22 -3.18
N VAL A 126 -14.12 9.16 -2.97
CA VAL A 126 -14.22 7.95 -3.80
C VAL A 126 -15.19 6.99 -3.12
N ASP A 127 -16.39 6.88 -3.68
CA ASP A 127 -17.42 5.98 -3.16
C ASP A 127 -17.09 4.52 -3.49
N PRO A 128 -17.64 3.53 -2.75
CA PRO A 128 -17.34 2.11 -3.00
C PRO A 128 -17.55 1.66 -4.45
N TRP A 129 -18.55 2.17 -5.14
CA TRP A 129 -18.84 1.81 -6.54
C TRP A 129 -17.90 2.47 -7.55
N GLU A 130 -17.08 3.43 -7.12
CA GLU A 130 -16.08 4.08 -7.97
C GLU A 130 -14.72 3.41 -7.91
N ARG A 131 -14.51 2.47 -6.97
CA ARG A 131 -13.22 1.83 -6.74
C ARG A 131 -12.83 0.90 -7.89
N ILE A 132 -11.66 1.15 -8.49
CA ILE A 132 -11.09 0.27 -9.51
C ILE A 132 -10.43 -0.94 -8.87
N LYS A 133 -9.89 -0.77 -7.66
CA LYS A 133 -9.19 -1.82 -6.89
C LYS A 133 -9.77 -1.91 -5.49
N GLU A 134 -9.74 -3.10 -4.90
CA GLU A 134 -10.10 -3.30 -3.49
C GLU A 134 -8.94 -3.02 -2.54
N CYS A 135 -7.70 -3.16 -3.02
CA CYS A 135 -6.49 -2.90 -2.24
C CYS A 135 -6.52 -1.52 -1.57
N PRO A 136 -6.26 -1.41 -0.30
CA PRO A 136 -5.72 -2.40 0.65
C PRO A 136 -6.78 -3.20 1.41
N CYS A 137 -8.02 -3.19 1.00
CA CYS A 137 -9.16 -3.92 1.57
C CYS A 137 -9.62 -3.38 2.93
N PHE A 138 -9.26 -2.17 3.27
CA PHE A 138 -9.77 -1.44 4.43
C PHE A 138 -9.72 0.07 4.15
N ASP A 139 -10.38 0.85 4.97
CA ASP A 139 -10.45 2.31 4.79
C ASP A 139 -9.26 2.99 5.45
N ALA A 140 -8.21 3.24 4.67
CA ALA A 140 -6.97 3.84 5.17
C ALA A 140 -7.13 5.30 5.58
N ILE A 141 -7.93 6.07 4.86
CA ILE A 141 -8.11 7.50 5.15
C ILE A 141 -8.62 7.72 6.58
N PRO A 142 -9.76 7.14 7.00
CA PRO A 142 -10.22 7.34 8.36
C PRO A 142 -9.32 6.67 9.42
N GLU A 143 -8.73 5.52 9.11
CA GLU A 143 -7.90 4.80 10.08
C GLU A 143 -6.65 5.59 10.46
N TYR A 144 -6.08 6.34 9.53
CA TYR A 144 -4.83 7.10 9.76
C TYR A 144 -5.05 8.61 9.78
N ALA A 145 -6.28 9.06 9.93
CA ALA A 145 -6.62 10.49 9.90
C ALA A 145 -5.95 11.28 11.04
N ASP A 146 -5.57 10.62 12.12
CA ASP A 146 -4.92 11.23 13.28
C ASP A 146 -3.39 11.31 13.19
N LEU A 147 -2.80 10.84 12.12
CA LEU A 147 -1.34 10.88 11.93
C LEU A 147 -0.82 12.20 11.32
#